data_1c5ac27727903b027b5e6ac5882e184a
#
_entry.id   1c5ac27727903b027b5e6ac5882e184a
#
_cell.length_a   1.000
_cell.length_b   1.000
_cell.length_c   1.000
_cell.angle_alpha   90.00
_cell.angle_beta   90.00
_cell.angle_gamma   90.00
#
_symmetry.space_group_name_H-M   'P 1'
#
loop_
_entity.id
_entity.type
_entity.pdbx_description
1 polymer ?
#
loop_
_entity_poly.entity_id
_entity_poly.type
_entity_poly.pdbx_seq_one_letter_code
_entity_poly.pdbx_strand_id
1 'polypeptide(L)'
;WVLKAKEEEKKLDSPWGINEQGDTTDDPNEAIGLLPAGLHKGYGLGLVVEILCGILSNQTYGPHVSSMFDGDLSNKRYLSHFVGAIKISNFIDIKLFKALLKNMITELRKEPPIDTDMPILVAGDPEKISRKKRLKSGIPIEDVIVDEINQIINQQGFEEKLKL
;
A
#
# COMPACT_ATOMS: atom_id res chain seq x y z
N TRP A 1 4.46 6.31 -1.88
CA TRP A 1 4.14 7.48 -2.69
C TRP A 1 4.84 8.74 -2.18
N VAL A 2 4.62 9.16 -0.92
CA VAL A 2 5.24 10.40 -0.38
C VAL A 2 6.76 10.34 -0.44
N LEU A 3 7.40 9.27 0.02
CA LEU A 3 8.85 9.10 -0.03
C LEU A 3 9.37 9.14 -1.48
N LYS A 4 8.70 8.44 -2.40
CA LYS A 4 9.07 8.47 -3.82
C LYS A 4 8.90 9.87 -4.43
N ALA A 5 7.82 10.58 -4.12
CA ALA A 5 7.62 11.95 -4.58
C ALA A 5 8.72 12.89 -4.04
N LYS A 6 9.16 12.67 -2.79
CA LYS A 6 10.28 13.41 -2.19
C LYS A 6 11.60 13.15 -2.92
N GLU A 7 11.91 11.88 -3.22
CA GLU A 7 13.12 11.50 -3.97
C GLU A 7 13.12 12.03 -5.40
N GLU A 8 11.93 12.07 -6.05
CA GLU A 8 11.76 12.58 -7.40
C GLU A 8 11.57 14.11 -7.46
N GLU A 9 11.63 14.81 -6.32
CA GLU A 9 11.39 16.26 -6.20
C GLU A 9 10.05 16.70 -6.81
N LYS A 10 9.02 15.86 -6.70
CA LYS A 10 7.69 16.11 -7.24
C LYS A 10 6.67 16.38 -6.14
N LYS A 11 5.67 17.17 -6.48
CA LYS A 11 4.50 17.34 -5.63
C LYS A 11 3.63 16.08 -5.64
N LEU A 12 2.83 15.94 -4.59
CA LEU A 12 1.78 14.92 -4.55
C LEU A 12 0.65 15.32 -5.51
N ASP A 13 -0.01 14.34 -6.12
CA ASP A 13 -1.12 14.57 -7.05
C ASP A 13 -2.30 15.31 -6.41
N SER A 14 -2.35 15.32 -5.10
CA SER A 14 -3.35 16.02 -4.28
C SER A 14 -2.78 16.31 -2.90
N PRO A 15 -3.34 17.27 -2.13
CA PRO A 15 -2.87 17.61 -0.79
C PRO A 15 -3.25 16.53 0.25
N TRP A 16 -2.64 15.38 0.13
CA TRP A 16 -2.85 14.24 1.04
C TRP A 16 -2.00 14.31 2.30
N GLY A 17 -0.98 15.18 2.30
CA GLY A 17 -0.11 15.40 3.43
C GLY A 17 -0.74 16.31 4.48
N ILE A 18 -0.28 16.21 5.71
CA ILE A 18 -0.52 17.15 6.81
C ILE A 18 0.84 17.67 7.24
N ASN A 19 0.99 19.00 7.35
CA ASN A 19 2.20 19.64 7.86
C ASN A 19 2.18 19.78 9.40
N GLU A 20 3.23 20.34 9.98
CA GLU A 20 3.36 20.54 11.43
C GLU A 20 2.27 21.46 12.03
N GLN A 21 1.68 22.35 11.23
CA GLN A 21 0.60 23.23 11.64
C GLN A 21 -0.77 22.55 11.61
N GLY A 22 -0.86 21.34 11.05
CA GLY A 22 -2.10 20.60 10.84
C GLY A 22 -2.84 20.96 9.55
N ASP A 23 -2.23 21.78 8.69
CA ASP A 23 -2.76 22.14 7.38
C ASP A 23 -2.45 21.07 6.34
N THR A 24 -3.31 20.98 5.33
CA THR A 24 -3.08 20.05 4.22
C THR A 24 -1.99 20.57 3.29
N THR A 25 -1.10 19.66 2.85
CA THR A 25 -0.01 20.00 1.93
C THR A 25 0.10 19.00 0.79
N ASP A 26 0.50 19.47 -0.39
CA ASP A 26 0.91 18.67 -1.54
C ASP A 26 2.45 18.54 -1.64
N ASP A 27 3.19 19.25 -0.76
CA ASP A 27 4.64 19.14 -0.70
C ASP A 27 5.05 17.93 0.15
N PRO A 28 5.72 16.92 -0.45
CA PRO A 28 6.16 15.75 0.28
C PRO A 28 7.23 16.05 1.34
N ASN A 29 7.93 17.20 1.26
CA ASN A 29 8.93 17.60 2.24
C ASN A 29 8.30 18.17 3.52
N GLU A 30 7.13 18.80 3.41
CA GLU A 30 6.39 19.34 4.54
C GLU A 30 5.51 18.28 5.23
N ALA A 31 5.19 17.18 4.52
CA ALA A 31 4.27 16.16 5.01
C ALA A 31 4.86 15.36 6.18
N ILE A 32 4.31 15.56 7.39
CA ILE A 32 4.63 14.77 8.59
C ILE A 32 3.64 13.63 8.83
N GLY A 33 2.52 13.64 8.14
CA GLY A 33 1.47 12.62 8.20
C GLY A 33 0.61 12.63 6.96
N LEU A 34 -0.32 11.68 6.89
CA LEU A 34 -1.27 11.57 5.78
C LEU A 34 -2.70 11.78 6.26
N LEU A 35 -3.51 12.43 5.42
CA LEU A 35 -4.94 12.54 5.65
C LEU A 35 -5.62 11.17 5.61
N PRO A 36 -6.48 10.83 6.57
CA PRO A 36 -7.29 9.64 6.49
C PRO A 36 -8.25 9.70 5.29
N ALA A 37 -8.38 8.60 4.54
CA ALA A 37 -9.32 8.52 3.43
C ALA A 37 -10.76 8.80 3.89
N GLY A 38 -11.42 9.84 3.36
CA GLY A 38 -12.75 10.27 3.80
C GLY A 38 -12.78 10.88 5.21
N LEU A 39 -11.66 11.48 5.63
CA LEU A 39 -11.51 12.22 6.90
C LEU A 39 -11.92 11.40 8.13
N HIS A 40 -12.94 11.85 8.89
CA HIS A 40 -13.37 11.19 10.12
C HIS A 40 -13.78 9.71 9.94
N LYS A 41 -14.29 9.32 8.77
CA LYS A 41 -14.66 7.92 8.51
C LYS A 41 -13.41 7.04 8.35
N GLY A 42 -12.42 7.50 7.60
CA GLY A 42 -11.13 6.80 7.47
C GLY A 42 -10.36 6.78 8.77
N TYR A 43 -10.41 7.87 9.56
CA TYR A 43 -9.86 7.89 10.91
C TYR A 43 -10.49 6.80 11.79
N GLY A 44 -11.83 6.68 11.78
CA GLY A 44 -12.53 5.62 12.50
C GLY A 44 -12.12 4.21 12.06
N LEU A 45 -11.94 3.98 10.75
CA LEU A 45 -11.41 2.70 10.24
C LEU A 45 -9.98 2.45 10.72
N GLY A 46 -9.13 3.48 10.75
CA GLY A 46 -7.78 3.40 11.31
C GLY A 46 -7.80 2.97 12.78
N LEU A 47 -8.68 3.55 13.60
CA LEU A 47 -8.86 3.14 15.00
C LEU A 47 -9.27 1.66 15.14
N VAL A 48 -10.14 1.16 14.26
CA VAL A 48 -10.50 -0.28 14.25
C VAL A 48 -9.26 -1.14 13.99
N VAL A 49 -8.39 -0.74 13.04
CA VAL A 49 -7.14 -1.45 12.76
C VAL A 49 -6.21 -1.42 13.97
N GLU A 50 -6.04 -0.25 14.63
CA GLU A 50 -5.23 -0.13 15.85
C GLU A 50 -5.74 -1.02 16.99
N ILE A 51 -7.06 -1.07 17.19
CA ILE A 51 -7.68 -1.93 18.22
C ILE A 51 -7.43 -3.40 17.91
N LEU A 52 -7.70 -3.84 16.68
CA LEU A 52 -7.59 -5.25 16.29
C LEU A 52 -6.14 -5.73 16.23
N CYS A 53 -5.24 -4.94 15.66
CA CYS A 53 -3.85 -5.33 15.48
C CYS A 53 -3.00 -5.03 16.71
N GLY A 54 -3.20 -3.89 17.38
CA GLY A 54 -2.42 -3.47 18.54
C GLY A 54 -3.01 -3.95 19.87
N ILE A 55 -4.12 -3.34 20.27
CA ILE A 55 -4.69 -3.51 21.61
C ILE A 55 -5.15 -4.95 21.86
N LEU A 56 -5.91 -5.54 20.91
CA LEU A 56 -6.43 -6.91 21.05
C LEU A 56 -5.30 -7.94 21.16
N SER A 57 -4.15 -7.68 20.56
CA SER A 57 -2.96 -8.54 20.62
C SER A 57 -2.01 -8.20 21.76
N ASN A 58 -2.38 -7.25 22.64
CA ASN A 58 -1.53 -6.75 23.73
C ASN A 58 -0.17 -6.23 23.21
N GLN A 59 -0.19 -5.52 22.09
CA GLN A 59 0.97 -4.92 21.44
C GLN A 59 0.87 -3.39 21.40
N THR A 60 1.93 -2.74 20.92
CA THR A 60 2.01 -1.29 20.76
C THR A 60 1.01 -0.79 19.72
N TYR A 61 0.56 0.44 19.87
CA TYR A 61 -0.40 1.11 19.00
C TYR A 61 -0.04 2.59 18.81
N GLY A 62 -0.52 3.18 17.72
CA GLY A 62 -0.34 4.60 17.40
C GLY A 62 1.12 5.04 17.46
N PRO A 63 1.43 6.17 18.14
CA PRO A 63 2.78 6.72 18.21
C PRO A 63 3.79 5.87 19.01
N HIS A 64 3.31 4.81 19.68
CA HIS A 64 4.17 3.87 20.41
C HIS A 64 4.74 2.76 19.50
N VAL A 65 4.28 2.66 18.28
CA VAL A 65 4.86 1.76 17.27
C VAL A 65 6.16 2.36 16.77
N SER A 66 7.26 1.62 16.87
CA SER A 66 8.58 2.08 16.42
C SER A 66 8.57 2.40 14.92
N SER A 67 9.19 3.52 14.52
CA SER A 67 9.34 3.90 13.12
C SER A 67 10.00 2.79 12.30
N MET A 68 9.61 2.69 11.04
CA MET A 68 10.22 1.76 10.08
C MET A 68 11.49 2.33 9.45
N PHE A 69 11.59 3.64 9.38
CA PHE A 69 12.61 4.33 8.60
C PHE A 69 13.61 5.10 9.46
N ASP A 70 13.24 5.40 10.71
CA ASP A 70 14.06 6.19 11.62
C ASP A 70 14.49 5.32 12.80
N GLY A 71 15.76 4.95 12.86
CA GLY A 71 16.31 4.25 14.01
C GLY A 71 17.09 2.99 13.69
N ASP A 72 17.53 2.34 14.75
CA ASP A 72 18.28 1.10 14.67
C ASP A 72 17.37 -0.07 14.25
N LEU A 73 17.62 -0.61 13.07
CA LEU A 73 16.90 -1.76 12.51
C LEU A 73 17.01 -3.04 13.36
N SER A 74 17.97 -3.10 14.30
CA SER A 74 18.10 -4.20 15.27
C SER A 74 17.01 -4.18 16.34
N ASN A 75 16.34 -3.04 16.55
CA ASN A 75 15.28 -2.90 17.54
C ASN A 75 14.03 -3.67 17.13
N LYS A 76 13.51 -4.50 18.04
CA LYS A 76 12.25 -5.23 17.82
C LYS A 76 11.08 -4.26 17.80
N ARG A 77 10.22 -4.35 16.78
CA ARG A 77 9.06 -3.46 16.61
C ARG A 77 7.77 -3.96 17.25
N TYR A 78 7.70 -5.22 17.60
CA TYR A 78 6.50 -5.84 18.21
C TYR A 78 5.21 -5.58 17.40
N LEU A 79 5.30 -5.68 16.08
CA LEU A 79 4.15 -5.56 15.19
C LEU A 79 3.28 -6.80 15.26
N SER A 80 1.99 -6.62 15.25
CA SER A 80 1.01 -7.70 15.24
C SER A 80 -0.01 -7.53 14.11
N HIS A 81 -0.72 -8.62 13.82
CA HIS A 81 -1.67 -8.67 12.72
C HIS A 81 -2.98 -9.31 13.20
N PHE A 82 -4.09 -8.78 12.70
CA PHE A 82 -5.38 -9.42 12.81
C PHE A 82 -5.73 -10.14 11.51
N VAL A 83 -6.03 -11.44 11.58
CA VAL A 83 -6.41 -12.26 10.43
C VAL A 83 -7.79 -12.84 10.68
N GLY A 84 -8.69 -12.66 9.72
CA GLY A 84 -10.06 -13.17 9.79
C GLY A 84 -10.47 -13.86 8.50
N ALA A 85 -11.36 -14.83 8.61
CA ALA A 85 -11.99 -15.51 7.47
C ALA A 85 -13.49 -15.68 7.71
N ILE A 86 -14.29 -15.41 6.67
CA ILE A 86 -15.74 -15.59 6.68
C ILE A 86 -16.09 -16.78 5.80
N LYS A 87 -16.74 -17.80 6.39
CA LYS A 87 -17.22 -18.96 5.63
C LYS A 87 -18.51 -18.57 4.90
N ILE A 88 -18.39 -18.30 3.60
CA ILE A 88 -19.48 -17.82 2.74
C ILE A 88 -20.69 -18.77 2.78
N SER A 89 -20.46 -20.09 2.79
CA SER A 89 -21.53 -21.09 2.79
C SER A 89 -22.43 -21.08 4.03
N ASN A 90 -22.07 -20.34 5.09
CA ASN A 90 -22.94 -20.12 6.25
C ASN A 90 -24.03 -19.05 5.99
N PHE A 91 -23.90 -18.28 4.92
CA PHE A 91 -24.80 -17.15 4.59
C PHE A 91 -25.54 -17.37 3.29
N ILE A 92 -24.88 -17.94 2.26
CA ILE A 92 -25.44 -18.07 0.92
C ILE A 92 -24.74 -19.24 0.18
N ASP A 93 -25.43 -19.84 -0.77
CA ASP A 93 -24.81 -20.82 -1.67
C ASP A 93 -23.61 -20.21 -2.41
N ILE A 94 -22.49 -20.95 -2.48
CA ILE A 94 -21.23 -20.46 -3.04
C ILE A 94 -21.35 -20.14 -4.53
N LYS A 95 -22.14 -20.91 -5.30
CA LYS A 95 -22.34 -20.66 -6.74
C LYS A 95 -23.14 -19.40 -6.95
N LEU A 96 -24.19 -19.21 -6.15
CA LEU A 96 -25.00 -17.98 -6.17
C LEU A 96 -24.19 -16.77 -5.76
N PHE A 97 -23.39 -16.84 -4.69
CA PHE A 97 -22.48 -15.77 -4.28
C PHE A 97 -21.53 -15.35 -5.42
N LYS A 98 -20.87 -16.34 -6.07
CA LYS A 98 -19.95 -16.07 -7.19
C LYS A 98 -20.67 -15.43 -8.38
N ALA A 99 -21.90 -15.85 -8.68
CA ALA A 99 -22.69 -15.26 -9.76
C ALA A 99 -23.06 -13.80 -9.47
N LEU A 100 -23.56 -13.52 -8.27
CA LEU A 100 -23.89 -12.15 -7.83
C LEU A 100 -22.67 -11.24 -7.82
N LEU A 101 -21.55 -11.70 -7.28
CA LEU A 101 -20.30 -10.93 -7.28
C LEU A 101 -19.81 -10.64 -8.70
N LYS A 102 -19.86 -11.63 -9.60
CA LYS A 102 -19.51 -11.44 -11.01
C LYS A 102 -20.41 -10.41 -11.68
N ASN A 103 -21.72 -10.46 -11.43
CA ASN A 103 -22.65 -9.46 -11.98
C ASN A 103 -22.34 -8.06 -11.47
N MET A 104 -22.19 -7.89 -10.17
CA MET A 104 -21.80 -6.61 -9.56
C MET A 104 -20.53 -6.03 -10.19
N ILE A 105 -19.46 -6.83 -10.32
CA ILE A 105 -18.20 -6.38 -10.94
C ILE A 105 -18.42 -6.02 -12.42
N THR A 106 -19.27 -6.77 -13.13
CA THR A 106 -19.57 -6.49 -14.54
C THR A 106 -20.33 -5.19 -14.71
N GLU A 107 -21.27 -4.91 -13.82
CA GLU A 107 -22.03 -3.65 -13.78
C GLU A 107 -21.11 -2.45 -13.51
N LEU A 108 -20.28 -2.53 -12.45
CA LEU A 108 -19.31 -1.50 -12.10
C LEU A 108 -18.38 -1.14 -13.27
N ARG A 109 -17.91 -2.14 -14.04
CA ARG A 109 -17.04 -1.89 -15.21
C ARG A 109 -17.74 -1.31 -16.42
N LYS A 110 -19.06 -1.30 -16.45
CA LYS A 110 -19.86 -0.69 -17.51
C LYS A 110 -20.20 0.76 -17.24
N GLU A 111 -20.04 1.21 -16.00
CA GLU A 111 -20.27 2.60 -15.66
C GLU A 111 -19.29 3.52 -16.41
N PRO A 112 -19.71 4.74 -16.77
CA PRO A 112 -18.83 5.70 -17.44
C PRO A 112 -17.71 6.13 -16.47
N PRO A 113 -16.43 6.00 -16.87
CA PRO A 113 -15.32 6.48 -16.06
C PRO A 113 -15.27 8.01 -16.06
N ILE A 114 -14.75 8.62 -14.98
CA ILE A 114 -14.48 10.06 -14.91
C ILE A 114 -13.41 10.45 -15.93
N ASP A 115 -12.36 9.63 -16.01
CA ASP A 115 -11.31 9.74 -17.02
C ASP A 115 -11.56 8.70 -18.10
N THR A 116 -11.87 9.17 -19.32
CA THR A 116 -12.22 8.31 -20.46
C THR A 116 -11.05 7.43 -20.93
N ASP A 117 -9.80 7.80 -20.59
CA ASP A 117 -8.61 7.04 -20.96
C ASP A 117 -8.31 5.92 -19.94
N MET A 118 -9.02 5.92 -18.82
CA MET A 118 -8.82 4.96 -17.72
C MET A 118 -10.07 4.10 -17.50
N PRO A 119 -10.01 2.78 -17.67
CA PRO A 119 -11.13 1.90 -17.37
C PRO A 119 -11.42 1.84 -15.87
N ILE A 120 -12.66 1.60 -15.48
CA ILE A 120 -13.00 1.32 -14.09
C ILE A 120 -12.41 -0.03 -13.71
N LEU A 121 -11.54 -0.01 -12.70
CA LEU A 121 -10.85 -1.18 -12.15
C LEU A 121 -11.44 -1.54 -10.79
N VAL A 122 -11.51 -2.83 -10.50
CA VAL A 122 -11.81 -3.34 -9.17
C VAL A 122 -10.55 -3.91 -8.52
N ALA A 123 -10.58 -4.11 -7.22
CA ALA A 123 -9.45 -4.67 -6.47
C ALA A 123 -8.93 -5.97 -7.12
N GLY A 124 -7.62 -6.03 -7.35
CA GLY A 124 -6.92 -7.11 -8.01
C GLY A 124 -6.78 -6.96 -9.54
N ASP A 125 -7.44 -5.99 -10.18
CA ASP A 125 -7.26 -5.75 -11.62
C ASP A 125 -5.89 -5.14 -11.95
N PRO A 126 -5.42 -4.11 -11.23
CA PRO A 126 -4.08 -3.54 -11.45
C PRO A 126 -2.97 -4.59 -11.32
N GLU A 127 -3.07 -5.47 -10.33
CA GLU A 127 -2.11 -6.55 -10.11
C GLU A 127 -2.12 -7.57 -11.26
N LYS A 128 -3.30 -7.95 -11.76
CA LYS A 128 -3.43 -8.86 -12.91
C LYS A 128 -2.84 -8.25 -14.18
N ILE A 129 -3.10 -6.96 -14.42
CA ILE A 129 -2.56 -6.22 -15.57
C ILE A 129 -1.04 -6.17 -15.47
N SER A 130 -0.50 -5.75 -14.33
CA SER A 130 0.93 -5.68 -14.06
C SER A 130 1.60 -7.05 -14.20
N ARG A 131 0.98 -8.10 -13.62
CA ARG A 131 1.49 -9.47 -13.75
C ARG A 131 1.57 -9.91 -15.20
N LYS A 132 0.50 -9.69 -15.99
CA LYS A 132 0.47 -10.05 -17.42
C LYS A 132 1.55 -9.32 -18.22
N LYS A 133 1.77 -8.03 -17.92
CA LYS A 133 2.83 -7.22 -18.53
C LYS A 133 4.21 -7.75 -18.16
N ARG A 134 4.47 -7.94 -16.86
CA ARG A 134 5.78 -8.37 -16.33
C ARG A 134 6.17 -9.78 -16.74
N LEU A 135 5.21 -10.70 -16.92
CA LEU A 135 5.48 -12.04 -17.48
C LEU A 135 5.98 -12.01 -18.92
N LYS A 136 5.70 -10.92 -19.68
CA LYS A 136 6.15 -10.78 -21.07
C LYS A 136 7.42 -9.96 -21.19
N SER A 137 7.53 -8.86 -20.43
CA SER A 137 8.60 -7.86 -20.56
C SER A 137 9.65 -7.92 -19.45
N GLY A 138 9.51 -8.83 -18.48
CA GLY A 138 10.34 -8.82 -17.28
C GLY A 138 9.82 -7.86 -16.21
N ILE A 139 10.41 -7.92 -15.03
CA ILE A 139 10.15 -7.01 -13.92
C ILE A 139 11.08 -5.81 -14.07
N PRO A 140 10.56 -4.58 -14.22
CA PRO A 140 11.40 -3.39 -14.23
C PRO A 140 12.02 -3.19 -12.84
N ILE A 141 13.31 -3.02 -12.78
CA ILE A 141 14.07 -2.68 -11.57
C ILE A 141 14.75 -1.35 -11.87
N GLU A 142 14.59 -0.38 -10.99
CA GLU A 142 15.22 0.93 -11.14
C GLU A 142 16.75 0.80 -10.93
N ASP A 143 17.54 1.56 -11.68
CA ASP A 143 19.02 1.47 -11.65
C ASP A 143 19.58 1.67 -10.23
N VAL A 144 18.98 2.58 -9.46
CA VAL A 144 19.34 2.84 -8.06
C VAL A 144 19.24 1.56 -7.22
N ILE A 145 18.18 0.78 -7.39
CA ILE A 145 18.00 -0.50 -6.66
C ILE A 145 19.04 -1.53 -7.08
N VAL A 146 19.40 -1.55 -8.37
CA VAL A 146 20.47 -2.43 -8.88
C VAL A 146 21.81 -2.07 -8.25
N ASP A 147 22.11 -0.78 -8.14
CA ASP A 147 23.33 -0.29 -7.51
C ASP A 147 23.39 -0.63 -6.03
N GLU A 148 22.31 -0.44 -5.30
CA GLU A 148 22.18 -0.83 -3.87
C GLU A 148 22.42 -2.33 -3.69
N ILE A 149 21.76 -3.17 -4.51
CA ILE A 149 21.97 -4.62 -4.46
C ILE A 149 23.43 -4.98 -4.74
N ASN A 150 24.04 -4.36 -5.75
CA ASN A 150 25.44 -4.60 -6.08
C ASN A 150 26.41 -4.13 -4.96
N GLN A 151 26.08 -3.06 -4.24
CA GLN A 151 26.83 -2.64 -3.04
C GLN A 151 26.75 -3.71 -1.95
N ILE A 152 25.57 -4.25 -1.66
CA ILE A 152 25.39 -5.32 -0.68
C ILE A 152 26.16 -6.58 -1.09
N ILE A 153 26.10 -6.97 -2.37
CA ILE A 153 26.84 -8.11 -2.94
C ILE A 153 28.34 -7.94 -2.69
N ASN A 154 28.89 -6.76 -2.98
CA ASN A 154 30.30 -6.44 -2.75
C ASN A 154 30.67 -6.50 -1.25
N GLN A 155 29.83 -5.94 -0.38
CA GLN A 155 30.06 -5.95 1.07
C GLN A 155 30.06 -7.36 1.67
N GLN A 156 29.28 -8.27 1.09
CA GLN A 156 29.19 -9.67 1.52
C GLN A 156 30.21 -10.58 0.83
N GLY A 157 31.04 -10.05 -0.07
CA GLY A 157 32.10 -10.79 -0.75
C GLY A 157 31.62 -11.78 -1.82
N PHE A 158 30.42 -11.57 -2.37
CA PHE A 158 29.95 -12.36 -3.51
C PHE A 158 30.61 -11.89 -4.82
N GLU A 159 30.98 -12.83 -5.69
CA GLU A 159 31.66 -12.52 -6.98
C GLU A 159 30.68 -12.12 -8.10
N GLU A 160 29.46 -12.65 -8.06
CA GLU A 160 28.44 -12.38 -9.08
C GLU A 160 27.69 -11.07 -8.80
N LYS A 161 27.65 -10.20 -9.79
CA LYS A 161 26.87 -8.95 -9.76
C LYS A 161 25.58 -9.10 -10.53
N LEU A 162 24.54 -8.42 -10.12
CA LEU A 162 23.32 -8.27 -10.90
C LEU A 162 23.68 -7.52 -12.21
N LYS A 163 23.35 -8.14 -13.34
CA LYS A 163 23.44 -7.52 -14.67
C LYS A 163 22.03 -7.38 -15.22
N LEU A 164 21.66 -6.20 -15.65
CA LEU A 164 20.44 -5.93 -16.40
C LEU A 164 20.63 -6.23 -17.88
#